data_a6b4b3e031c5b5f2c0d6016f4f5b7ed8
#
_entry.id   a6b4b3e031c5b5f2c0d6016f4f5b7ed8
#
_cell.length_a   1.000
_cell.length_b   1.000
_cell.length_c   1.000
_cell.angle_alpha   90.00
_cell.angle_beta   90.00
_cell.angle_gamma   90.00
#
_symmetry.space_group_name_H-M   'P 1'
#
loop_
_entity.id
_entity.type
_entity.pdbx_description
1 polymer ?
#
loop_
_entity_poly.entity_id
_entity_poly.type
_entity_poly.pdbx_seq_one_letter_code
_entity_poly.pdbx_strand_id
1 'polypeptide(L)'
;PVEYEPTHGARIGVVHRETGATTWAAVEPGVVLHAANAHFEGDELVVRALRSLPATPSSFIASYTPAFLYEWRIQGERCLSEKYISETACEFPAVDPRCVGQHAPCYFAISPRTIGGPNIYGPPSEGILIDRVVKFDLRGGGDDAFADAWTLPENFWLVSEPTVVPKSDGRLGDGVWVLAFGTS
;
A
#
# COMPACT_ATOMS: atom_id res chain seq x y z
N PRO A 1 -22.64 -2.75 -7.70
CA PRO A 1 -21.94 -2.33 -6.49
C PRO A 1 -20.84 -3.33 -6.18
N VAL A 2 -19.74 -2.87 -5.57
CA VAL A 2 -18.69 -3.74 -5.03
C VAL A 2 -18.98 -3.91 -3.56
N GLU A 3 -19.06 -5.17 -3.11
CA GLU A 3 -19.35 -5.52 -1.71
C GLU A 3 -18.20 -6.34 -1.16
N TYR A 4 -17.85 -6.10 0.09
CA TYR A 4 -16.88 -6.91 0.83
C TYR A 4 -17.60 -8.07 1.49
N GLU A 5 -17.28 -9.30 1.08
CA GLU A 5 -17.90 -10.52 1.60
C GLU A 5 -16.81 -11.48 2.14
N PRO A 6 -16.46 -11.34 3.43
CA PRO A 6 -15.36 -12.11 4.01
C PRO A 6 -15.59 -13.62 4.05
N THR A 7 -16.85 -14.09 3.99
CA THR A 7 -17.17 -15.52 4.03
C THR A 7 -16.75 -16.26 2.77
N HIS A 8 -16.53 -15.55 1.67
CA HIS A 8 -15.98 -16.14 0.44
C HIS A 8 -14.49 -16.47 0.52
N GLY A 9 -13.82 -16.04 1.59
CA GLY A 9 -12.37 -16.16 1.73
C GLY A 9 -11.60 -15.24 0.79
N ALA A 10 -10.28 -15.27 0.89
CA ALA A 10 -9.38 -14.55 -0.01
C ALA A 10 -8.21 -15.44 -0.41
N ARG A 11 -7.63 -15.18 -1.57
CA ARG A 11 -6.46 -15.90 -2.05
C ARG A 11 -5.61 -15.03 -2.96
N ILE A 12 -4.32 -15.30 -2.96
CA ILE A 12 -3.36 -14.70 -3.90
C ILE A 12 -3.03 -15.74 -4.96
N GLY A 13 -3.21 -15.38 -6.23
CA GLY A 13 -2.87 -16.22 -7.39
C GLY A 13 -1.52 -15.84 -7.96
N VAL A 14 -0.64 -16.84 -8.14
CA VAL A 14 0.64 -16.68 -8.81
C VAL A 14 0.57 -17.38 -10.15
N VAL A 15 0.70 -16.60 -11.23
CA VAL A 15 0.60 -17.10 -12.60
C VAL A 15 1.99 -17.17 -13.22
N HIS A 16 2.38 -18.35 -13.68
CA HIS A 16 3.61 -18.51 -14.46
C HIS A 16 3.41 -17.90 -15.86
N ARG A 17 4.17 -16.86 -16.17
CA ARG A 17 3.94 -16.01 -17.34
C ARG A 17 4.01 -16.75 -18.68
N GLU A 18 4.88 -17.75 -18.81
CA GLU A 18 5.06 -18.48 -20.08
C GLU A 18 4.05 -19.62 -20.24
N THR A 19 3.75 -20.35 -19.17
CA THR A 19 2.91 -21.55 -19.22
C THR A 19 1.44 -21.30 -18.89
N GLY A 20 1.13 -20.18 -18.21
CA GLY A 20 -0.20 -19.90 -17.67
C GLY A 20 -0.57 -20.74 -16.45
N ALA A 21 0.32 -21.60 -15.97
CA ALA A 21 0.08 -22.39 -14.77
C ALA A 21 -0.13 -21.45 -13.57
N THR A 22 -1.18 -21.70 -12.79
CA THR A 22 -1.57 -20.85 -11.68
C THR A 22 -1.54 -21.63 -10.36
N THR A 23 -0.93 -21.05 -9.36
CA THR A 23 -0.90 -21.53 -7.97
C THR A 23 -1.66 -20.56 -7.08
N TRP A 24 -2.46 -21.06 -6.14
CA TRP A 24 -3.29 -20.24 -5.27
C TRP A 24 -2.92 -20.46 -3.79
N ALA A 25 -2.61 -19.39 -3.07
CA ALA A 25 -2.43 -19.40 -1.62
C ALA A 25 -3.63 -18.72 -0.94
N ALA A 26 -4.25 -19.41 0.01
CA ALA A 26 -5.30 -18.82 0.84
C ALA A 26 -4.68 -17.82 1.83
N VAL A 27 -5.36 -16.68 2.01
CA VAL A 27 -4.95 -15.59 2.92
C VAL A 27 -6.17 -15.08 3.69
N GLU A 28 -5.93 -14.32 4.75
CA GLU A 28 -7.02 -13.68 5.49
C GLU A 28 -7.81 -12.69 4.62
N PRO A 29 -9.14 -12.70 4.70
CA PRO A 29 -9.98 -11.78 3.95
C PRO A 29 -9.65 -10.31 4.23
N GLY A 30 -9.69 -9.51 3.19
CA GLY A 30 -9.45 -8.07 3.22
C GLY A 30 -9.65 -7.47 1.86
N VAL A 31 -9.63 -6.15 1.78
CA VAL A 31 -9.72 -5.42 0.51
C VAL A 31 -8.35 -4.86 0.16
N VAL A 32 -7.92 -5.10 -1.06
CA VAL A 32 -6.70 -4.56 -1.64
C VAL A 32 -7.07 -3.78 -2.89
N LEU A 33 -6.85 -2.46 -2.86
CA LEU A 33 -7.04 -1.60 -4.01
C LEU A 33 -5.74 -1.42 -4.81
N HIS A 34 -4.62 -1.25 -4.08
CA HIS A 34 -3.33 -0.93 -4.68
C HIS A 34 -2.25 -1.89 -4.20
N ALA A 35 -1.61 -2.58 -5.15
CA ALA A 35 -0.41 -3.34 -4.90
C ALA A 35 0.81 -2.40 -4.85
N ALA A 36 1.73 -2.67 -3.93
CA ALA A 36 2.95 -1.89 -3.78
C ALA A 36 4.13 -2.51 -4.54
N ASN A 37 4.42 -3.78 -4.27
CA ASN A 37 5.48 -4.53 -4.93
C ASN A 37 5.35 -6.03 -4.61
N ALA A 38 6.00 -6.87 -5.42
CA ALA A 38 6.20 -8.28 -5.11
C ALA A 38 7.59 -8.73 -5.62
N HIS A 39 8.24 -9.61 -4.87
CA HIS A 39 9.55 -10.16 -5.24
C HIS A 39 9.78 -11.51 -4.56
N PHE A 40 10.77 -12.25 -5.03
CA PHE A 40 11.19 -13.49 -4.39
C PHE A 40 12.37 -13.25 -3.43
N GLU A 41 12.30 -13.88 -2.24
CA GLU A 41 13.39 -14.06 -1.30
C GLU A 41 13.63 -15.57 -1.16
N GLY A 42 14.61 -16.11 -1.88
CA GLY A 42 14.75 -17.56 -2.05
C GLY A 42 13.50 -18.15 -2.72
N ASP A 43 12.84 -19.10 -2.06
CA ASP A 43 11.62 -19.76 -2.56
C ASP A 43 10.33 -19.09 -2.07
N GLU A 44 10.44 -18.03 -1.29
CA GLU A 44 9.30 -17.27 -0.78
C GLU A 44 8.96 -16.09 -1.70
N LEU A 45 7.71 -15.99 -2.12
CA LEU A 45 7.17 -14.79 -2.73
C LEU A 45 6.71 -13.83 -1.64
N VAL A 46 7.35 -12.67 -1.56
CA VAL A 46 6.96 -11.57 -0.70
C VAL A 46 6.06 -10.62 -1.49
N VAL A 47 4.81 -10.46 -1.07
CA VAL A 47 3.85 -9.55 -1.67
C VAL A 47 3.55 -8.43 -0.69
N ARG A 48 3.63 -7.18 -1.14
CA ARG A 48 3.24 -6.01 -0.34
C ARG A 48 2.17 -5.20 -1.06
N ALA A 49 1.14 -4.84 -0.33
CA ALA A 49 0.03 -4.05 -0.84
C ALA A 49 -0.61 -3.23 0.29
N LEU A 50 -1.52 -2.34 -0.07
CA LEU A 50 -2.36 -1.66 0.90
C LEU A 50 -3.61 -2.49 1.17
N ARG A 51 -3.75 -2.94 2.40
CA ARG A 51 -4.87 -3.77 2.85
C ARG A 51 -5.75 -3.00 3.82
N SER A 52 -7.05 -3.04 3.59
CA SER A 52 -8.07 -2.54 4.51
C SER A 52 -9.02 -3.64 4.96
N LEU A 53 -9.65 -3.43 6.12
CA LEU A 53 -10.69 -4.31 6.66
C LEU A 53 -11.96 -3.49 6.85
N PRO A 54 -12.88 -3.48 5.87
CA PRO A 54 -14.18 -2.83 6.02
C PRO A 54 -14.96 -3.40 7.20
N ALA A 55 -15.54 -2.53 8.02
CA ALA A 55 -16.32 -2.94 9.18
C ALA A 55 -17.63 -3.64 8.80
N THR A 56 -18.16 -3.33 7.61
CA THR A 56 -19.37 -3.96 7.05
C THR A 56 -19.22 -4.12 5.53
N PRO A 57 -19.93 -5.08 4.91
CA PRO A 57 -19.89 -5.28 3.46
C PRO A 57 -20.19 -4.03 2.64
N SER A 58 -21.10 -3.17 3.10
CA SER A 58 -21.51 -1.94 2.43
C SER A 58 -20.57 -0.74 2.67
N SER A 59 -19.64 -0.84 3.62
CA SER A 59 -18.80 0.30 4.03
C SER A 59 -17.67 0.61 3.04
N PHE A 60 -17.36 -0.28 2.12
CA PHE A 60 -16.22 -0.14 1.22
C PHE A 60 -16.31 1.07 0.26
N ILE A 61 -17.51 1.41 -0.21
CA ILE A 61 -17.72 2.57 -1.11
C ILE A 61 -18.40 3.73 -0.38
N ALA A 62 -19.17 3.44 0.66
CA ALA A 62 -19.97 4.43 1.36
C ALA A 62 -19.21 5.19 2.45
N SER A 63 -18.10 4.64 2.92
CA SER A 63 -17.25 5.28 3.95
C SER A 63 -15.79 4.89 3.75
N TYR A 64 -14.90 5.83 4.07
CA TYR A 64 -13.47 5.54 4.03
C TYR A 64 -13.11 4.44 5.03
N THR A 65 -12.52 3.38 4.50
CA THR A 65 -11.87 2.37 5.32
C THR A 65 -10.36 2.55 5.16
N PRO A 66 -9.63 2.90 6.23
CA PRO A 66 -8.19 3.08 6.14
C PRO A 66 -7.50 1.82 5.62
N ALA A 67 -6.55 2.01 4.71
CA ALA A 67 -5.66 0.96 4.25
C ALA A 67 -4.26 1.16 4.83
N PHE A 68 -3.57 0.08 5.04
CA PHE A 68 -2.27 0.04 5.68
C PHE A 68 -1.32 -0.83 4.89
N LEU A 69 -0.04 -0.53 4.91
CA LEU A 69 0.96 -1.35 4.26
C LEU A 69 1.01 -2.73 4.92
N TYR A 70 0.80 -3.78 4.12
CA TYR A 70 0.67 -5.16 4.54
C TYR A 70 1.58 -6.08 3.73
N GLU A 71 2.08 -7.14 4.36
CA GLU A 71 2.96 -8.12 3.74
C GLU A 71 2.38 -9.53 3.85
N TRP A 72 2.44 -10.27 2.76
CA TRP A 72 2.26 -11.72 2.71
C TRP A 72 3.55 -12.38 2.28
N ARG A 73 3.88 -13.50 2.93
CA ARG A 73 4.95 -14.41 2.53
C ARG A 73 4.34 -15.73 2.10
N ILE A 74 4.61 -16.12 0.86
CA ILE A 74 3.94 -17.26 0.19
C ILE A 74 5.00 -18.21 -0.35
N GLN A 75 4.82 -19.49 -0.09
CA GLN A 75 5.62 -20.55 -0.70
C GLN A 75 4.70 -21.61 -1.32
N GLY A 76 4.70 -21.70 -2.64
CA GLY A 76 3.76 -22.55 -3.36
C GLY A 76 2.30 -22.18 -3.07
N GLU A 77 1.53 -23.13 -2.51
CA GLU A 77 0.11 -22.92 -2.14
C GLU A 77 -0.09 -22.44 -0.69
N ARG A 78 0.98 -22.16 0.04
CA ARG A 78 0.93 -21.83 1.46
C ARG A 78 1.27 -20.38 1.71
N CYS A 79 0.38 -19.67 2.41
CA CYS A 79 0.73 -18.43 3.10
C CYS A 79 1.50 -18.80 4.39
N LEU A 80 2.77 -18.43 4.44
CA LEU A 80 3.63 -18.72 5.60
C LEU A 80 3.43 -17.72 6.72
N SER A 81 3.23 -16.46 6.34
CA SER A 81 2.93 -15.38 7.27
C SER A 81 2.25 -14.21 6.55
N GLU A 82 1.48 -13.46 7.30
CA GLU A 82 0.87 -12.22 6.86
C GLU A 82 0.77 -11.24 8.03
N LYS A 83 1.11 -9.96 7.77
CA LYS A 83 1.17 -8.93 8.82
C LYS A 83 1.06 -7.51 8.29
N TYR A 84 0.63 -6.60 9.14
CA TYR A 84 0.83 -5.17 8.91
C TYR A 84 2.32 -4.81 9.03
N ILE A 85 2.78 -3.95 8.12
CA ILE A 85 4.15 -3.41 8.10
C ILE A 85 4.18 -2.05 8.79
N SER A 86 3.05 -1.35 8.81
CA SER A 86 2.88 -0.06 9.49
C SER A 86 1.44 0.15 9.90
N GLU A 87 1.25 0.88 11.01
CA GLU A 87 -0.06 1.37 11.46
C GLU A 87 -0.43 2.74 10.85
N THR A 88 0.40 3.27 9.96
CA THR A 88 0.11 4.52 9.26
C THR A 88 -0.84 4.28 8.10
N ALA A 89 -2.05 4.85 8.18
CA ALA A 89 -3.01 4.78 7.09
C ALA A 89 -2.48 5.52 5.86
N CYS A 90 -2.56 4.89 4.69
CA CYS A 90 -2.05 5.46 3.46
C CYS A 90 -2.73 4.88 2.23
N GLU A 91 -2.55 5.54 1.10
CA GLU A 91 -3.03 5.12 -0.21
C GLU A 91 -1.97 5.38 -1.29
N PHE A 92 -2.16 4.73 -2.47
CA PHE A 92 -1.30 4.89 -3.64
C PHE A 92 0.18 4.64 -3.34
N PRO A 93 0.55 3.41 -3.02
CA PRO A 93 1.92 3.06 -2.70
C PRO A 93 2.80 3.11 -3.95
N ALA A 94 4.01 3.61 -3.78
CA ALA A 94 5.00 3.67 -4.84
C ALA A 94 6.37 3.22 -4.32
N VAL A 95 7.18 2.68 -5.22
CA VAL A 95 8.56 2.29 -4.94
C VAL A 95 9.50 2.91 -5.96
N ASP A 96 10.78 2.92 -5.65
CA ASP A 96 11.82 3.17 -6.66
C ASP A 96 11.61 2.20 -7.83
N PRO A 97 11.40 2.67 -9.07
CA PRO A 97 11.15 1.79 -10.22
C PRO A 97 12.28 0.78 -10.47
N ARG A 98 13.50 1.05 -9.97
CA ARG A 98 14.61 0.10 -10.00
C ARG A 98 14.40 -1.10 -9.06
N CYS A 99 13.45 -0.99 -8.12
CA CYS A 99 13.10 -2.05 -7.16
C CYS A 99 11.84 -2.83 -7.56
N VAL A 100 11.17 -2.50 -8.66
CA VAL A 100 9.97 -3.24 -9.09
C VAL A 100 10.33 -4.69 -9.41
N GLY A 101 9.65 -5.64 -8.78
CA GLY A 101 9.95 -7.07 -8.89
C GLY A 101 11.18 -7.53 -8.11
N GLN A 102 11.78 -6.66 -7.30
CA GLN A 102 12.94 -6.93 -6.47
C GLN A 102 12.70 -6.43 -5.05
N HIS A 103 13.57 -6.78 -4.12
CA HIS A 103 13.53 -6.23 -2.76
C HIS A 103 13.59 -4.70 -2.79
N ALA A 104 12.55 -4.05 -2.27
CA ALA A 104 12.49 -2.60 -2.11
C ALA A 104 12.69 -2.24 -0.64
N PRO A 105 13.78 -1.54 -0.30
CA PRO A 105 14.07 -1.16 1.10
C PRO A 105 13.16 -0.02 1.59
N CYS A 106 12.58 0.76 0.69
CA CYS A 106 11.70 1.87 1.02
C CYS A 106 10.44 1.87 0.14
N TYR A 107 9.34 2.32 0.74
CA TYR A 107 8.06 2.58 0.07
C TYR A 107 7.64 4.02 0.35
N PHE A 108 6.90 4.59 -0.60
CA PHE A 108 6.30 5.91 -0.48
C PHE A 108 4.80 5.79 -0.72
N ALA A 109 4.01 6.63 -0.05
CA ALA A 109 2.57 6.66 -0.23
C ALA A 109 2.04 8.04 0.12
N ILE A 110 0.77 8.30 -0.17
CA ILE A 110 0.08 9.48 0.37
C ILE A 110 -0.77 9.07 1.58
N SER A 111 -0.92 9.99 2.52
CA SER A 111 -1.57 9.71 3.80
C SER A 111 -2.37 10.91 4.29
N PRO A 112 -3.52 10.69 4.94
CA PRO A 112 -4.21 11.75 5.66
C PRO A 112 -3.46 12.10 6.95
N ARG A 113 -3.49 13.38 7.35
CA ARG A 113 -2.95 13.86 8.63
C ARG A 113 -3.76 13.33 9.81
N THR A 114 -5.07 13.22 9.61
CA THR A 114 -6.02 12.80 10.64
C THR A 114 -6.89 11.66 10.12
N ILE A 115 -6.92 10.54 10.82
CA ILE A 115 -7.89 9.48 10.59
C ILE A 115 -9.13 9.86 11.40
N GLY A 116 -10.21 10.24 10.76
CA GLY A 116 -11.43 10.58 11.49
C GLY A 116 -12.37 11.50 10.73
N GLY A 117 -12.71 11.13 9.52
CA GLY A 117 -13.79 11.75 8.78
C GLY A 117 -14.57 10.68 8.02
N PRO A 118 -15.85 10.90 7.73
CA PRO A 118 -16.71 9.86 7.20
C PRO A 118 -16.45 9.49 5.73
N ASN A 119 -15.62 10.21 4.99
CA ASN A 119 -15.54 9.95 3.54
C ASN A 119 -14.33 10.60 2.84
N ILE A 120 -13.44 9.82 2.20
CA ILE A 120 -12.39 10.38 1.31
C ILE A 120 -12.95 10.91 -0.02
N TYR A 121 -14.15 10.51 -0.39
CA TYR A 121 -14.83 10.94 -1.62
C TYR A 121 -16.00 11.87 -1.33
N GLY A 122 -16.14 12.35 -0.09
CA GLY A 122 -17.15 13.33 0.29
C GLY A 122 -16.83 14.74 -0.22
N PRO A 123 -17.79 15.67 -0.12
CA PRO A 123 -17.51 17.08 -0.42
C PRO A 123 -16.36 17.57 0.49
N PRO A 124 -15.58 18.58 0.04
CA PRO A 124 -14.39 19.07 0.78
C PRO A 124 -14.65 19.43 2.25
N SER A 125 -15.90 19.70 2.62
CA SER A 125 -16.33 19.97 4.00
C SER A 125 -16.43 18.74 4.90
N GLU A 126 -16.40 17.52 4.34
CA GLU A 126 -16.63 16.27 5.07
C GLU A 126 -15.61 15.18 4.73
N GLY A 127 -14.70 15.43 3.79
CA GLY A 127 -13.73 14.45 3.30
C GLY A 127 -12.46 14.34 4.13
N ILE A 128 -11.80 13.22 4.03
CA ILE A 128 -10.42 13.07 4.50
C ILE A 128 -9.52 13.79 3.51
N LEU A 129 -8.84 14.82 3.97
CA LEU A 129 -7.83 15.51 3.18
C LEU A 129 -6.53 14.72 3.28
N ILE A 130 -6.05 14.25 2.14
CA ILE A 130 -4.74 13.63 2.03
C ILE A 130 -3.74 14.77 1.84
N ASP A 131 -2.94 15.03 2.86
CA ASP A 131 -2.04 16.17 2.90
C ASP A 131 -0.59 15.81 3.24
N ARG A 132 -0.27 14.52 3.25
CA ARG A 132 1.09 14.04 3.51
C ARG A 132 1.57 13.07 2.43
N VAL A 133 2.85 13.17 2.10
CA VAL A 133 3.62 12.09 1.52
C VAL A 133 4.36 11.40 2.65
N VAL A 134 4.22 10.08 2.77
CA VAL A 134 4.86 9.28 3.81
C VAL A 134 5.91 8.36 3.21
N LYS A 135 6.95 8.09 3.99
CA LYS A 135 8.02 7.15 3.67
C LYS A 135 8.02 6.02 4.69
N PHE A 136 8.08 4.80 4.20
CA PHE A 136 8.34 3.59 4.98
C PHE A 136 9.75 3.09 4.70
N ASP A 137 10.49 2.71 5.74
CA ASP A 137 11.84 2.15 5.63
C ASP A 137 11.90 0.79 6.31
N LEU A 138 12.11 -0.24 5.50
CA LEU A 138 12.11 -1.63 5.96
C LEU A 138 13.49 -2.12 6.41
N ARG A 139 14.53 -1.31 6.28
CA ARG A 139 15.92 -1.70 6.65
C ARG A 139 16.11 -1.84 8.16
N GLY A 140 15.29 -1.16 8.94
CA GLY A 140 15.42 -1.13 10.41
C GLY A 140 14.92 -2.38 11.13
N GLY A 141 14.11 -3.23 10.47
CA GLY A 141 13.56 -4.47 11.05
C GLY A 141 12.64 -4.27 12.26
N GLY A 142 12.15 -3.05 12.51
CA GLY A 142 11.20 -2.74 13.59
C GLY A 142 9.76 -3.19 13.29
N ASP A 143 8.91 -3.12 14.31
CA ASP A 143 7.49 -3.51 14.21
C ASP A 143 6.66 -2.52 13.38
N ASP A 144 7.12 -1.27 13.22
CA ASP A 144 6.53 -0.26 12.33
C ASP A 144 7.60 0.30 11.39
N ALA A 145 7.35 0.19 10.10
CA ALA A 145 8.24 0.68 9.05
C ALA A 145 8.10 2.18 8.78
N PHE A 146 7.19 2.91 9.44
CA PHE A 146 7.08 4.36 9.27
C PHE A 146 8.43 5.04 9.58
N ALA A 147 8.92 5.83 8.63
CA ALA A 147 10.21 6.51 8.77
C ALA A 147 10.08 8.02 8.80
N ASP A 148 9.25 8.60 7.95
CA ASP A 148 9.14 10.05 7.79
C ASP A 148 7.87 10.46 7.05
N ALA A 149 7.47 11.71 7.21
CA ALA A 149 6.36 12.30 6.48
C ALA A 149 6.66 13.75 6.09
N TRP A 150 6.39 14.09 4.84
CA TRP A 150 6.32 15.47 4.41
C TRP A 150 4.87 15.91 4.32
N THR A 151 4.54 16.99 5.01
CA THR A 151 3.17 17.54 5.10
C THR A 151 3.04 18.77 4.25
N LEU A 152 1.97 18.87 3.47
CA LEU A 152 1.60 20.05 2.72
C LEU A 152 1.31 21.25 3.65
N PRO A 153 1.51 22.49 3.18
CA PRO A 153 1.05 23.68 3.88
C PRO A 153 -0.47 23.62 4.15
N GLU A 154 -0.93 24.41 5.11
CA GLU A 154 -2.35 24.55 5.40
C GLU A 154 -3.14 24.96 4.15
N ASN A 155 -4.36 24.44 4.01
CA ASN A 155 -5.25 24.63 2.87
C ASN A 155 -4.79 23.99 1.54
N PHE A 156 -3.78 23.12 1.57
CA PHE A 156 -3.40 22.30 0.42
C PHE A 156 -3.64 20.83 0.68
N TRP A 157 -4.01 20.08 -0.34
CA TRP A 157 -4.17 18.64 -0.30
C TRP A 157 -3.66 17.97 -1.58
N LEU A 158 -3.29 16.72 -1.48
CA LEU A 158 -2.78 15.93 -2.59
C LEU A 158 -3.95 15.41 -3.44
N VAL A 159 -3.78 15.49 -4.75
CA VAL A 159 -4.78 15.06 -5.75
C VAL A 159 -4.23 14.01 -6.72
N SER A 160 -3.01 13.53 -6.50
CA SER A 160 -2.36 12.54 -7.36
C SER A 160 -1.67 11.44 -6.56
N GLU A 161 -1.45 10.33 -7.24
CA GLU A 161 -0.50 9.30 -6.80
C GLU A 161 0.93 9.87 -6.74
N PRO A 162 1.79 9.41 -5.82
CA PRO A 162 3.18 9.81 -5.80
C PRO A 162 3.94 9.15 -6.97
N THR A 163 4.74 9.92 -7.66
CA THR A 163 5.66 9.43 -8.68
C THR A 163 7.08 9.42 -8.14
N VAL A 164 7.74 8.27 -8.19
CA VAL A 164 9.11 8.10 -7.70
C VAL A 164 10.09 8.15 -8.86
N VAL A 165 11.04 9.09 -8.80
CA VAL A 165 12.06 9.29 -9.83
C VAL A 165 13.45 9.06 -9.24
N PRO A 166 14.20 8.05 -9.70
CA PRO A 166 15.56 7.81 -9.22
C PRO A 166 16.51 8.97 -9.50
N LYS A 167 17.35 9.33 -8.54
CA LYS A 167 18.50 10.19 -8.78
C LYS A 167 19.58 9.40 -9.49
N SER A 168 20.33 10.05 -10.39
CA SER A 168 21.38 9.40 -11.20
C SER A 168 22.48 8.73 -10.35
N ASP A 169 22.80 9.31 -9.22
CA ASP A 169 23.77 8.86 -8.21
C ASP A 169 23.13 8.39 -6.91
N GLY A 170 21.80 8.27 -6.91
CA GLY A 170 21.02 7.96 -5.74
C GLY A 170 21.10 6.48 -5.31
N ARG A 171 21.19 6.26 -3.99
CA ARG A 171 21.12 4.92 -3.40
C ARG A 171 19.78 4.25 -3.77
N LEU A 172 19.85 2.95 -4.06
CA LEU A 172 18.66 2.14 -4.41
C LEU A 172 17.57 2.24 -3.34
N GLY A 173 16.36 2.51 -3.78
CA GLY A 173 15.16 2.60 -2.97
C GLY A 173 15.01 3.89 -2.15
N ASP A 174 16.06 4.70 -2.00
CA ASP A 174 16.10 5.86 -1.11
C ASP A 174 16.68 7.12 -1.78
N GLY A 175 17.61 6.95 -2.71
CA GLY A 175 18.14 8.04 -3.51
C GLY A 175 17.20 8.42 -4.65
N VAL A 176 16.01 8.98 -4.30
CA VAL A 176 14.93 9.30 -5.25
C VAL A 176 14.39 10.71 -5.02
N TRP A 177 13.70 11.23 -6.03
CA TRP A 177 12.74 12.32 -5.90
C TRP A 177 11.35 11.71 -5.81
N VAL A 178 10.49 12.24 -4.95
CA VAL A 178 9.08 11.90 -4.90
C VAL A 178 8.28 13.13 -5.30
N LEU A 179 7.46 12.98 -6.34
CA LEU A 179 6.62 14.03 -6.88
C LEU A 179 5.15 13.68 -6.60
N ALA A 180 4.41 14.63 -6.09
CA ALA A 180 2.97 14.52 -5.94
C ALA A 180 2.35 15.88 -6.25
N PHE A 181 1.17 15.87 -6.86
CA PHE A 181 0.46 17.10 -7.19
C PHE A 181 -0.52 17.45 -6.07
N GLY A 182 -0.52 18.71 -5.67
CA GLY A 182 -1.44 19.25 -4.69
C GLY A 182 -2.25 20.43 -5.27
N THR A 183 -3.36 20.72 -4.63
CA THR A 183 -4.22 21.89 -4.92
C THR A 183 -4.65 22.56 -3.63
N SER A 184 -5.12 23.78 -3.73
CA SER A 184 -5.71 24.57 -2.64
C SER A 184 -7.19 24.80 -2.87
#